data_a012893d0688d6cee2f009033fb30b39
#
_entry.id   a012893d0688d6cee2f009033fb30b39
#
_cell.length_a   1.000
_cell.length_b   1.000
_cell.length_c   1.000
_cell.angle_alpha   90.00
_cell.angle_beta   90.00
_cell.angle_gamma   90.00
#
_symmetry.space_group_name_H-M   'P 1'
#
loop_
_entity.id
_entity.type
_entity.pdbx_description
1 polymer ?
#
loop_
_entity_poly.entity_id
_entity_poly.type
_entity_poly.pdbx_seq_one_letter_code
_entity_poly.pdbx_strand_id
1 'polypeptide(L)'
;IRLAQLNNNKNNEWVLEKFFAHTIEGLPENASVLEHPDKIGDELKIALQKSKIETTNAAIAIPVTSAIIRVVTAPLMTDEELGKAIDTDSLWENLVQLTDNLNDYSIFHQVINRDKERNTMDILFVASKLSDINGYTSIIKKGGLNAVIIDVKCFALKSAVDQMNQIKGSIEESNLTAVLEFGLDENYVMILYENNPIITDIFIRSQDRNTLLKSDNQEEMEGLVRRYMTQVKQAIQDFETKYEKRIRNLKVVSNLPNVDSYLGSFRKNLANTGFNLFDPISEVKVPAQLSEGLKLANRSYLSTVIGLAF
;
A
#
# COMPACT_ATOMS: atom_id res chain seq x y z
N ILE A 1 13.46 4.29 -7.05
CA ILE A 1 13.75 4.18 -5.60
C ILE A 1 13.27 5.48 -4.94
N ARG A 2 12.57 5.38 -3.82
CA ARG A 2 12.17 6.51 -2.99
C ARG A 2 12.66 6.30 -1.58
N LEU A 3 13.30 7.30 -1.03
CA LEU A 3 13.86 7.29 0.31
C LEU A 3 13.25 8.43 1.11
N ALA A 4 12.80 8.16 2.33
CA ALA A 4 12.33 9.16 3.27
C ALA A 4 12.86 8.86 4.66
N GLN A 5 13.15 9.90 5.42
CA GLN A 5 13.50 9.83 6.83
C GLN A 5 12.63 10.84 7.58
N LEU A 6 11.84 10.32 8.52
CA LEU A 6 11.02 11.10 9.43
C LEU A 6 11.62 11.08 10.83
N ASN A 7 11.37 12.14 11.57
CA ASN A 7 11.71 12.25 12.98
C ASN A 7 10.51 12.83 13.74
N ASN A 8 10.20 12.25 14.88
CA ASN A 8 9.24 12.83 15.82
C ASN A 8 10.02 13.70 16.82
N ASN A 9 9.80 15.00 16.75
CA ASN A 9 10.53 15.94 17.60
C ASN A 9 10.01 15.93 19.05
N LYS A 10 10.70 16.65 19.95
CA LYS A 10 10.34 16.75 21.37
C LYS A 10 8.93 17.32 21.61
N ASN A 11 8.35 18.00 20.65
CA ASN A 11 6.99 18.56 20.70
C ASN A 11 5.94 17.61 20.16
N ASN A 12 6.31 16.36 19.89
CA ASN A 12 5.46 15.33 19.25
C ASN A 12 4.98 15.73 17.84
N GLU A 13 5.82 16.49 17.12
CA GLU A 13 5.54 16.87 15.74
C GLU A 13 6.44 16.08 14.79
N TRP A 14 5.84 15.51 13.77
CA TRP A 14 6.59 14.82 12.73
C TRP A 14 7.28 15.79 11.76
N VAL A 15 8.53 15.53 11.48
CA VAL A 15 9.38 16.33 10.59
C VAL A 15 9.96 15.42 9.51
N LEU A 16 9.79 15.76 8.25
CA LEU A 16 10.45 15.10 7.13
C LEU A 16 11.90 15.60 7.01
N GLU A 17 12.83 14.86 7.60
CA GLU A 17 14.25 15.28 7.62
C GLU A 17 14.93 15.11 6.27
N LYS A 18 14.64 14.01 5.57
CA LYS A 18 15.21 13.68 4.27
C LYS A 18 14.16 13.09 3.36
N PHE A 19 14.25 13.44 2.10
CA PHE A 19 13.52 12.81 1.01
C PHE A 19 14.38 12.81 -0.25
N PHE A 20 14.39 11.68 -0.95
CA PHE A 20 15.07 11.56 -2.22
C PHE A 20 14.32 10.56 -3.13
N ALA A 21 14.13 10.94 -4.38
CA ALA A 21 13.61 10.07 -5.43
C ALA A 21 14.70 9.82 -6.48
N HIS A 22 14.93 8.58 -6.82
CA HIS A 22 15.93 8.15 -7.78
C HIS A 22 15.29 7.28 -8.85
N THR A 23 15.43 7.68 -10.10
CA THR A 23 14.97 6.93 -11.26
C THR A 23 16.07 5.98 -11.70
N ILE A 24 15.72 4.73 -11.93
CA ILE A 24 16.62 3.71 -12.45
C ILE A 24 16.44 3.66 -13.95
N GLU A 25 17.52 3.92 -14.69
CA GLU A 25 17.51 3.88 -16.15
C GLU A 25 17.93 2.50 -16.69
N GLY A 26 17.48 2.17 -17.91
CA GLY A 26 17.91 0.98 -18.63
C GLY A 26 17.42 -0.34 -18.00
N LEU A 27 16.25 -0.32 -17.35
CA LEU A 27 15.45 -1.52 -17.04
C LEU A 27 14.32 -1.63 -18.06
N PRO A 28 13.91 -2.86 -18.43
CA PRO A 28 12.66 -3.06 -19.17
C PRO A 28 11.45 -2.45 -18.44
N GLU A 29 10.47 -1.95 -19.17
CA GLU A 29 9.29 -1.27 -18.60
C GLU A 29 8.50 -2.13 -17.59
N ASN A 30 8.58 -3.47 -17.70
CA ASN A 30 7.87 -4.42 -16.84
C ASN A 30 8.83 -5.29 -16.00
N ALA A 31 10.07 -4.87 -15.83
CA ALA A 31 11.04 -5.66 -15.08
C ALA A 31 10.68 -5.75 -13.60
N SER A 32 10.61 -6.97 -13.09
CA SER A 32 10.51 -7.19 -11.66
C SER A 32 11.81 -6.74 -10.97
N VAL A 33 11.69 -6.13 -9.80
CA VAL A 33 12.83 -5.75 -8.95
C VAL A 33 13.69 -6.97 -8.64
N LEU A 34 13.09 -8.14 -8.44
CA LEU A 34 13.76 -9.39 -8.11
C LEU A 34 14.51 -10.02 -9.29
N GLU A 35 14.23 -9.62 -10.54
CA GLU A 35 14.95 -10.08 -11.72
C GLU A 35 16.28 -9.34 -11.93
N HIS A 36 16.47 -8.18 -11.30
CA HIS A 36 17.64 -7.34 -11.47
C HIS A 36 18.30 -6.92 -10.14
N PRO A 37 18.54 -7.85 -9.21
CA PRO A 37 18.92 -7.53 -7.82
C PRO A 37 20.23 -6.74 -7.75
N ASP A 38 21.18 -7.06 -8.62
CA ASP A 38 22.48 -6.42 -8.63
C ASP A 38 22.38 -4.94 -9.03
N LYS A 39 21.70 -4.68 -10.13
CA LYS A 39 21.50 -3.32 -10.61
C LYS A 39 20.72 -2.48 -9.61
N ILE A 40 19.63 -3.00 -9.07
CA ILE A 40 18.81 -2.29 -8.08
C ILE A 40 19.62 -1.98 -6.81
N GLY A 41 20.43 -2.93 -6.32
CA GLY A 41 21.29 -2.71 -5.16
C GLY A 41 22.36 -1.63 -5.39
N ASP A 42 22.97 -1.59 -6.57
CA ASP A 42 23.95 -0.56 -6.92
C ASP A 42 23.29 0.83 -7.08
N GLU A 43 22.11 0.91 -7.70
CA GLU A 43 21.33 2.14 -7.80
C GLU A 43 20.84 2.63 -6.42
N LEU A 44 20.55 1.71 -5.49
CA LEU A 44 20.24 2.05 -4.11
C LEU A 44 21.42 2.72 -3.40
N LYS A 45 22.64 2.23 -3.58
CA LYS A 45 23.86 2.89 -3.06
C LYS A 45 23.99 4.31 -3.58
N ILE A 46 23.79 4.50 -4.89
CA ILE A 46 23.84 5.84 -5.51
C ILE A 46 22.77 6.75 -4.90
N ALA A 47 21.56 6.24 -4.74
CA ALA A 47 20.46 6.99 -4.13
C ALA A 47 20.76 7.41 -2.69
N LEU A 48 21.32 6.50 -1.88
CA LEU A 48 21.73 6.78 -0.49
C LEU A 48 22.81 7.87 -0.43
N GLN A 49 23.85 7.76 -1.24
CA GLN A 49 24.91 8.78 -1.31
C GLN A 49 24.35 10.17 -1.67
N LYS A 50 23.46 10.22 -2.65
CA LYS A 50 22.86 11.50 -3.09
C LYS A 50 21.87 12.06 -2.05
N SER A 51 21.15 11.22 -1.33
CA SER A 51 20.17 11.62 -0.31
C SER A 51 20.80 12.15 0.97
N LYS A 52 22.08 11.81 1.23
CA LYS A 52 22.78 12.09 2.49
C LYS A 52 22.05 11.50 3.70
N ILE A 53 21.40 10.35 3.53
CA ILE A 53 20.83 9.55 4.61
C ILE A 53 21.96 8.72 5.22
N GLU A 54 22.16 8.82 6.52
CA GLU A 54 23.29 8.20 7.23
C GLU A 54 22.87 6.93 8.01
N THR A 55 21.57 6.69 8.20
CA THR A 55 21.10 5.48 8.87
C THR A 55 21.39 4.24 8.04
N THR A 56 21.70 3.14 8.74
CA THR A 56 21.90 1.82 8.15
C THR A 56 20.66 0.95 8.23
N ASN A 57 19.66 1.31 9.02
CA ASN A 57 18.42 0.57 9.17
C ASN A 57 17.36 1.13 8.22
N ALA A 58 16.61 0.23 7.59
CA ALA A 58 15.55 0.59 6.66
C ALA A 58 14.28 -0.24 6.89
N ALA A 59 13.14 0.40 6.76
CA ALA A 59 11.87 -0.25 6.48
C ALA A 59 11.64 -0.28 4.96
N ILE A 60 11.12 -1.38 4.45
CA ILE A 60 10.81 -1.54 3.03
C ILE A 60 9.37 -2.03 2.85
N ALA A 61 8.76 -1.68 1.72
CA ALA A 61 7.49 -2.24 1.30
C ALA A 61 7.66 -3.13 0.08
N ILE A 62 7.14 -4.35 0.18
CA ILE A 62 7.02 -5.26 -0.96
C ILE A 62 5.68 -5.01 -1.68
N PRO A 63 5.57 -5.33 -2.97
CA PRO A 63 4.32 -5.22 -3.71
C PRO A 63 3.17 -6.03 -3.09
N VAL A 64 1.94 -5.55 -3.25
CA VAL A 64 0.74 -6.30 -2.81
C VAL A 64 0.66 -7.66 -3.50
N THR A 65 1.07 -7.73 -4.76
CA THR A 65 1.14 -8.98 -5.54
C THR A 65 2.14 -10.01 -5.03
N SER A 66 3.09 -9.59 -4.17
CA SER A 66 4.05 -10.50 -3.50
C SER A 66 3.51 -11.04 -2.18
N ALA A 67 2.28 -10.72 -1.81
CA ALA A 67 1.65 -11.18 -0.58
C ALA A 67 0.26 -11.78 -0.83
N ILE A 68 -0.07 -12.80 -0.07
CA ILE A 68 -1.42 -13.35 0.03
C ILE A 68 -2.05 -12.68 1.26
N ILE A 69 -3.10 -11.89 1.04
CA ILE A 69 -3.80 -11.16 2.11
C ILE A 69 -5.24 -11.66 2.14
N ARG A 70 -5.65 -12.22 3.27
CA ARG A 70 -7.01 -12.75 3.45
C ARG A 70 -7.51 -12.50 4.86
N VAL A 71 -8.80 -12.30 4.99
CA VAL A 71 -9.49 -12.40 6.26
C VAL A 71 -10.19 -13.75 6.28
N VAL A 72 -9.83 -14.58 7.25
CA VAL A 72 -10.39 -15.93 7.43
C VAL A 72 -11.21 -15.99 8.72
N THR A 73 -12.33 -16.67 8.67
CA THR A 73 -13.17 -16.90 9.86
C THR A 73 -12.85 -18.26 10.46
N ALA A 74 -12.49 -18.27 11.72
CA ALA A 74 -12.18 -19.45 12.53
C ALA A 74 -13.17 -19.61 13.69
N PRO A 75 -13.27 -20.79 14.31
CA PRO A 75 -13.92 -20.94 15.60
C PRO A 75 -13.34 -19.98 16.65
N LEU A 76 -14.18 -19.50 17.57
CA LEU A 76 -13.71 -18.62 18.65
C LEU A 76 -12.71 -19.37 19.53
N MET A 77 -11.53 -18.82 19.68
CA MET A 77 -10.44 -19.34 20.47
C MET A 77 -9.88 -18.26 21.41
N THR A 78 -9.35 -18.69 22.54
CA THR A 78 -8.46 -17.86 23.36
C THR A 78 -7.11 -17.66 22.64
N ASP A 79 -6.29 -16.72 23.11
CA ASP A 79 -4.97 -16.48 22.52
C ASP A 79 -4.05 -17.72 22.67
N GLU A 80 -4.20 -18.48 23.78
CA GLU A 80 -3.43 -19.69 23.99
C GLU A 80 -3.86 -20.84 23.05
N GLU A 81 -5.15 -21.01 22.82
CA GLU A 81 -5.67 -22.00 21.88
C GLU A 81 -5.29 -21.66 20.43
N LEU A 82 -5.37 -20.37 20.08
CA LEU A 82 -4.96 -19.89 18.77
C LEU A 82 -3.46 -20.14 18.55
N GLY A 83 -2.60 -19.82 19.54
CA GLY A 83 -1.17 -20.10 19.46
C GLY A 83 -0.88 -21.57 19.20
N LYS A 84 -1.52 -22.49 19.95
CA LYS A 84 -1.38 -23.95 19.74
C LYS A 84 -1.85 -24.40 18.37
N ALA A 85 -2.94 -23.83 17.86
CA ALA A 85 -3.48 -24.16 16.53
C ALA A 85 -2.56 -23.68 15.40
N ILE A 86 -1.86 -22.57 15.59
CA ILE A 86 -0.87 -22.04 14.66
C ILE A 86 0.40 -22.88 14.69
N ASP A 87 0.91 -23.21 15.89
CA ASP A 87 2.14 -24.01 16.05
C ASP A 87 2.05 -25.41 15.40
N THR A 88 0.86 -25.92 15.21
CA THR A 88 0.62 -27.23 14.55
C THR A 88 0.33 -27.09 13.05
N ASP A 89 0.44 -25.89 12.47
CA ASP A 89 0.08 -25.57 11.07
C ASP A 89 -1.35 -25.92 10.64
N SER A 90 -2.07 -26.68 11.48
CA SER A 90 -3.40 -27.22 11.16
C SER A 90 -4.45 -26.14 10.91
N LEU A 91 -4.29 -24.95 11.52
CA LEU A 91 -5.19 -23.83 11.34
C LEU A 91 -5.12 -23.31 9.90
N TRP A 92 -3.92 -23.06 9.42
CA TRP A 92 -3.72 -22.45 8.10
C TRP A 92 -3.99 -23.45 6.97
N GLU A 93 -3.63 -24.70 7.12
CA GLU A 93 -3.95 -25.75 6.15
C GLU A 93 -5.46 -25.88 5.91
N ASN A 94 -6.28 -25.70 6.95
CA ASN A 94 -7.72 -25.78 6.84
C ASN A 94 -8.38 -24.49 6.33
N LEU A 95 -7.83 -23.32 6.66
CA LEU A 95 -8.47 -22.02 6.38
C LEU A 95 -7.92 -21.34 5.13
N VAL A 96 -6.66 -21.61 4.77
CA VAL A 96 -5.98 -20.95 3.65
C VAL A 96 -5.45 -21.99 2.68
N GLN A 97 -6.07 -22.10 1.52
CA GLN A 97 -5.55 -22.96 0.45
C GLN A 97 -4.35 -22.26 -0.20
N LEU A 98 -3.14 -22.62 0.20
CA LEU A 98 -1.90 -22.23 -0.47
C LEU A 98 -1.53 -23.26 -1.54
N THR A 99 -0.86 -22.81 -2.59
CA THR A 99 -0.42 -23.67 -3.68
C THR A 99 0.88 -24.43 -3.33
N ASP A 100 1.68 -23.86 -2.41
CA ASP A 100 2.97 -24.38 -1.99
C ASP A 100 2.92 -24.74 -0.49
N ASN A 101 4.00 -25.30 0.03
CA ASN A 101 4.09 -25.67 1.44
C ASN A 101 4.10 -24.42 2.33
N LEU A 102 3.42 -24.47 3.47
CA LEU A 102 3.40 -23.38 4.46
C LEU A 102 4.80 -22.94 4.89
N ASN A 103 5.75 -23.86 4.98
CA ASN A 103 7.13 -23.59 5.34
C ASN A 103 7.90 -22.74 4.29
N ASP A 104 7.36 -22.57 3.09
CA ASP A 104 7.93 -21.70 2.06
C ASP A 104 7.50 -20.24 2.22
N TYR A 105 6.64 -19.94 3.21
CA TYR A 105 6.11 -18.62 3.46
C TYR A 105 6.54 -18.07 4.82
N SER A 106 6.73 -16.76 4.88
CA SER A 106 6.66 -15.98 6.10
C SER A 106 5.20 -15.58 6.32
N ILE A 107 4.65 -15.97 7.46
CA ILE A 107 3.25 -15.77 7.80
C ILE A 107 3.14 -14.75 8.93
N PHE A 108 2.30 -13.75 8.73
CA PHE A 108 1.83 -12.83 9.76
C PHE A 108 0.33 -13.02 9.95
N HIS A 109 -0.15 -12.92 11.16
CA HIS A 109 -1.57 -12.96 11.48
C HIS A 109 -1.94 -11.95 12.54
N GLN A 110 -3.20 -11.51 12.51
CA GLN A 110 -3.77 -10.61 13.51
C GLN A 110 -5.26 -10.93 13.70
N VAL A 111 -5.69 -11.13 14.93
CA VAL A 111 -7.12 -11.21 15.23
C VAL A 111 -7.73 -9.84 15.09
N ILE A 112 -8.71 -9.69 14.21
CA ILE A 112 -9.38 -8.42 13.91
C ILE A 112 -10.76 -8.33 14.55
N ASN A 113 -11.41 -9.46 14.80
CA ASN A 113 -12.72 -9.50 15.44
C ASN A 113 -12.93 -10.81 16.22
N ARG A 114 -13.70 -10.75 17.31
CA ARG A 114 -14.21 -11.91 18.06
C ARG A 114 -15.70 -11.75 18.27
N ASP A 115 -16.47 -12.62 17.62
CA ASP A 115 -17.93 -12.68 17.71
C ASP A 115 -18.33 -13.81 18.68
N LYS A 116 -18.70 -13.44 19.90
CA LYS A 116 -19.11 -14.39 20.94
C LYS A 116 -20.49 -14.99 20.67
N GLU A 117 -21.37 -14.29 19.96
CA GLU A 117 -22.72 -14.77 19.65
C GLU A 117 -22.68 -15.89 18.62
N ARG A 118 -21.83 -15.71 17.59
CA ARG A 118 -21.64 -16.71 16.52
C ARG A 118 -20.58 -17.74 16.86
N ASN A 119 -19.88 -17.59 17.99
CA ASN A 119 -18.75 -18.41 18.39
C ASN A 119 -17.66 -18.50 17.32
N THR A 120 -17.34 -17.35 16.70
CA THR A 120 -16.33 -17.22 15.64
C THR A 120 -15.38 -16.07 15.90
N MET A 121 -14.25 -16.08 15.20
CA MET A 121 -13.31 -14.98 15.17
C MET A 121 -12.79 -14.77 13.74
N ASP A 122 -12.53 -13.52 13.40
CA ASP A 122 -11.92 -13.17 12.12
C ASP A 122 -10.43 -12.88 12.32
N ILE A 123 -9.61 -13.49 11.48
CA ILE A 123 -8.15 -13.37 11.52
C ILE A 123 -7.67 -12.84 10.19
N LEU A 124 -6.94 -11.71 10.22
CA LEU A 124 -6.15 -11.26 9.10
C LEU A 124 -4.97 -12.21 8.95
N PHE A 125 -4.85 -12.82 7.79
CA PHE A 125 -3.75 -13.67 7.38
C PHE A 125 -2.97 -12.97 6.27
N VAL A 126 -1.66 -12.84 6.44
CA VAL A 126 -0.75 -12.29 5.44
C VAL A 126 0.41 -13.25 5.28
N ALA A 127 0.65 -13.69 4.07
CA ALA A 127 1.78 -14.58 3.77
C ALA A 127 2.55 -14.10 2.54
N SER A 128 3.87 -14.14 2.61
CA SER A 128 4.76 -13.85 1.48
C SER A 128 5.81 -14.95 1.34
N LYS A 129 6.18 -15.30 0.11
CA LYS A 129 7.19 -16.33 -0.13
C LYS A 129 8.53 -15.91 0.48
N LEU A 130 9.18 -16.83 1.21
CA LEU A 130 10.50 -16.61 1.78
C LEU A 130 11.54 -16.29 0.71
N SER A 131 11.41 -16.87 -0.48
CA SER A 131 12.27 -16.55 -1.63
C SER A 131 12.22 -15.07 -2.00
N ASP A 132 11.02 -14.48 -2.02
CA ASP A 132 10.81 -13.08 -2.38
C ASP A 132 11.34 -12.16 -1.27
N ILE A 133 11.03 -12.46 -0.01
CA ILE A 133 11.53 -11.72 1.16
C ILE A 133 13.07 -11.73 1.16
N ASN A 134 13.69 -12.89 0.95
CA ASN A 134 15.13 -13.02 0.88
C ASN A 134 15.72 -12.24 -0.31
N GLY A 135 15.05 -12.25 -1.45
CA GLY A 135 15.42 -11.46 -2.62
C GLY A 135 15.44 -9.96 -2.33
N TYR A 136 14.37 -9.42 -1.78
CA TYR A 136 14.30 -8.00 -1.38
C TYR A 136 15.33 -7.66 -0.31
N THR A 137 15.50 -8.51 0.70
CA THR A 137 16.49 -8.31 1.76
C THR A 137 17.92 -8.29 1.21
N SER A 138 18.22 -9.15 0.25
CA SER A 138 19.54 -9.19 -0.42
C SER A 138 19.83 -7.89 -1.18
N ILE A 139 18.84 -7.34 -1.89
CA ILE A 139 18.96 -6.06 -2.59
C ILE A 139 19.27 -4.93 -1.59
N ILE A 140 18.53 -4.86 -0.50
CA ILE A 140 18.69 -3.84 0.56
C ILE A 140 20.08 -3.95 1.18
N LYS A 141 20.52 -5.17 1.50
CA LYS A 141 21.87 -5.44 2.03
C LYS A 141 22.97 -5.04 1.05
N LYS A 142 22.80 -5.35 -0.24
CA LYS A 142 23.71 -4.91 -1.30
C LYS A 142 23.78 -3.39 -1.40
N GLY A 143 22.67 -2.70 -1.20
CA GLY A 143 22.59 -1.24 -1.11
C GLY A 143 23.34 -0.65 0.09
N GLY A 144 23.74 -1.46 1.08
CA GLY A 144 24.44 -1.04 2.28
C GLY A 144 23.52 -0.79 3.48
N LEU A 145 22.27 -1.29 3.43
CA LEU A 145 21.28 -1.16 4.49
C LEU A 145 20.90 -2.51 5.10
N ASN A 146 20.34 -2.46 6.31
CA ASN A 146 19.70 -3.58 6.98
C ASN A 146 18.19 -3.40 6.89
N ALA A 147 17.47 -4.34 6.28
CA ALA A 147 16.03 -4.37 6.33
C ALA A 147 15.59 -4.83 7.73
N VAL A 148 15.11 -3.89 8.54
CA VAL A 148 14.63 -4.18 9.91
C VAL A 148 13.12 -4.36 9.95
N ILE A 149 12.41 -3.82 8.97
CA ILE A 149 10.98 -4.00 8.76
C ILE A 149 10.75 -4.29 7.29
N ILE A 150 9.97 -5.33 7.04
CA ILE A 150 9.44 -5.66 5.71
C ILE A 150 7.92 -5.65 5.83
N ASP A 151 7.29 -4.72 5.15
CA ASP A 151 5.85 -4.54 5.16
C ASP A 151 5.29 -4.74 3.75
N VAL A 152 3.98 -4.91 3.62
CA VAL A 152 3.31 -4.90 2.32
C VAL A 152 2.85 -3.48 2.00
N LYS A 153 2.99 -3.06 0.76
CA LYS A 153 2.71 -1.69 0.32
C LYS A 153 1.36 -1.13 0.77
N CYS A 154 0.30 -1.95 0.77
CA CYS A 154 -1.02 -1.53 1.22
C CYS A 154 -1.08 -1.23 2.73
N PHE A 155 -0.31 -1.93 3.58
CA PHE A 155 -0.25 -1.66 5.02
C PHE A 155 0.60 -0.43 5.33
N ALA A 156 1.71 -0.23 4.61
CA ALA A 156 2.46 1.01 4.67
C ALA A 156 1.58 2.22 4.28
N LEU A 157 0.78 2.08 3.22
CA LEU A 157 -0.20 3.09 2.83
C LEU A 157 -1.26 3.31 3.92
N LYS A 158 -1.77 2.23 4.53
CA LYS A 158 -2.68 2.32 5.69
C LYS A 158 -2.05 3.13 6.81
N SER A 159 -0.79 2.86 7.15
CA SER A 159 -0.06 3.58 8.20
C SER A 159 -0.01 5.09 7.92
N ALA A 160 0.28 5.49 6.67
CA ALA A 160 0.24 6.90 6.29
C ALA A 160 -1.14 7.54 6.48
N VAL A 161 -2.21 6.84 6.10
CA VAL A 161 -3.58 7.33 6.25
C VAL A 161 -3.96 7.47 7.71
N ASP A 162 -3.66 6.45 8.53
CA ASP A 162 -3.98 6.44 9.95
C ASP A 162 -3.25 7.56 10.70
N GLN A 163 -1.96 7.76 10.42
CA GLN A 163 -1.17 8.83 11.02
C GLN A 163 -1.70 10.22 10.64
N MET A 164 -2.04 10.43 9.37
CA MET A 164 -2.61 11.71 8.97
C MET A 164 -3.96 11.98 9.63
N ASN A 165 -4.81 10.97 9.76
CA ASN A 165 -6.09 11.09 10.46
C ASN A 165 -5.87 11.38 11.96
N GLN A 166 -4.92 10.70 12.60
CA GLN A 166 -4.58 10.90 14.01
C GLN A 166 -4.06 12.32 14.27
N ILE A 167 -3.13 12.82 13.45
CA ILE A 167 -2.56 14.16 13.60
C ILE A 167 -3.64 15.24 13.40
N LYS A 168 -4.53 15.06 12.44
CA LYS A 168 -5.67 15.97 12.20
C LYS A 168 -6.71 15.97 13.32
N GLY A 169 -6.66 15.01 14.22
CA GLY A 169 -7.73 14.79 15.20
C GLY A 169 -9.06 14.41 14.56
N SER A 170 -9.01 13.95 13.32
CA SER A 170 -10.18 13.45 12.59
C SER A 170 -10.55 12.08 13.15
N ILE A 171 -11.36 12.06 14.19
CA ILE A 171 -12.11 10.83 14.51
C ILE A 171 -13.11 10.71 13.37
N GLU A 172 -12.75 9.93 12.34
CA GLU A 172 -13.74 9.53 11.35
C GLU A 172 -14.81 8.76 12.13
N GLU A 173 -16.02 9.30 12.18
CA GLU A 173 -17.15 8.79 12.97
C GLU A 173 -17.52 7.33 12.72
N SER A 174 -16.86 6.67 11.76
CA SER A 174 -17.26 5.35 11.26
C SER A 174 -16.16 4.29 11.19
N ASN A 175 -14.94 4.54 11.63
CA ASN A 175 -13.81 3.60 11.39
C ASN A 175 -13.75 3.09 9.93
N LEU A 176 -14.19 3.92 8.98
CA LEU A 176 -14.30 3.58 7.57
C LEU A 176 -13.44 4.52 6.72
N THR A 177 -12.40 4.00 6.13
CA THR A 177 -11.55 4.72 5.18
C THR A 177 -11.43 3.93 3.90
N ALA A 178 -11.64 4.57 2.74
CA ALA A 178 -11.44 3.95 1.44
C ALA A 178 -10.31 4.65 0.67
N VAL A 179 -9.42 3.85 0.10
CA VAL A 179 -8.28 4.27 -0.68
C VAL A 179 -8.32 3.60 -2.05
N LEU A 180 -8.04 4.36 -3.09
CA LEU A 180 -7.84 3.87 -4.45
C LEU A 180 -6.38 4.08 -4.83
N GLU A 181 -5.63 3.00 -4.97
CA GLU A 181 -4.34 3.03 -5.65
C GLU A 181 -4.59 2.96 -7.15
N PHE A 182 -4.14 3.98 -7.88
CA PHE A 182 -4.30 4.09 -9.31
C PHE A 182 -2.96 4.44 -9.95
N GLY A 183 -2.33 3.49 -10.62
CA GLY A 183 -0.98 3.67 -11.13
C GLY A 183 -0.59 2.69 -12.23
N LEU A 184 0.69 2.71 -12.57
CA LEU A 184 1.25 1.83 -13.60
C LEU A 184 1.50 0.41 -13.08
N ASP A 185 1.87 0.28 -11.82
CA ASP A 185 2.36 -0.97 -11.26
C ASP A 185 1.27 -1.75 -10.54
N GLU A 186 0.56 -1.08 -9.67
CA GLU A 186 -0.48 -1.69 -8.83
C GLU A 186 -1.74 -0.85 -8.87
N ASN A 187 -2.87 -1.52 -8.84
CA ASN A 187 -4.19 -0.91 -8.86
C ASN A 187 -5.12 -1.72 -7.99
N TYR A 188 -5.64 -1.12 -6.94
CA TYR A 188 -6.57 -1.76 -6.02
C TYR A 188 -7.45 -0.73 -5.29
N VAL A 189 -8.60 -1.19 -4.85
CA VAL A 189 -9.38 -0.50 -3.82
C VAL A 189 -9.09 -1.16 -2.48
N MET A 190 -8.65 -0.38 -1.50
CA MET A 190 -8.51 -0.81 -0.12
C MET A 190 -9.56 -0.11 0.74
N ILE A 191 -10.40 -0.89 1.41
CA ILE A 191 -11.41 -0.38 2.34
C ILE A 191 -11.02 -0.86 3.73
N LEU A 192 -10.78 0.09 4.61
CA LEU A 192 -10.49 -0.13 6.01
C LEU A 192 -11.77 0.09 6.79
N TYR A 193 -12.33 -0.98 7.34
CA TYR A 193 -13.53 -0.94 8.15
C TYR A 193 -13.34 -1.77 9.43
N GLU A 194 -13.50 -1.14 10.59
CA GLU A 194 -13.33 -1.78 11.90
C GLU A 194 -11.98 -2.53 12.02
N ASN A 195 -10.90 -1.91 11.57
CA ASN A 195 -9.54 -2.46 11.47
C ASN A 195 -9.38 -3.62 10.46
N ASN A 196 -10.43 -3.98 9.73
CA ASN A 196 -10.41 -5.02 8.72
C ASN A 196 -10.02 -4.42 7.36
N PRO A 197 -8.88 -4.78 6.78
CA PRO A 197 -8.49 -4.37 5.45
C PRO A 197 -9.16 -5.27 4.40
N ILE A 198 -10.01 -4.68 3.57
CA ILE A 198 -10.63 -5.34 2.44
C ILE A 198 -9.95 -4.79 1.20
N ILE A 199 -9.22 -5.65 0.49
CA ILE A 199 -8.44 -5.28 -0.69
C ILE A 199 -9.05 -5.97 -1.89
N THR A 200 -9.38 -5.18 -2.91
CA THR A 200 -9.89 -5.67 -4.19
C THR A 200 -8.99 -5.17 -5.30
N ASP A 201 -8.32 -6.09 -5.98
CA ASP A 201 -7.48 -5.77 -7.11
C ASP A 201 -8.31 -5.22 -8.27
N ILE A 202 -7.76 -4.22 -8.95
CA ILE A 202 -8.33 -3.61 -10.14
C ILE A 202 -7.42 -3.94 -11.32
N PHE A 203 -7.95 -4.60 -12.31
CA PHE A 203 -7.16 -5.04 -13.46
C PHE A 203 -7.04 -3.94 -14.52
N ILE A 204 -5.80 -3.61 -14.89
CA ILE A 204 -5.47 -2.79 -16.05
C ILE A 204 -4.78 -3.67 -17.08
N ARG A 205 -5.30 -3.67 -18.32
CA ARG A 205 -4.70 -4.43 -19.42
C ARG A 205 -3.34 -3.84 -19.80
N SER A 206 -2.40 -4.69 -20.21
CA SER A 206 -1.06 -4.24 -20.60
C SER A 206 -1.07 -3.17 -21.70
N GLN A 207 -1.99 -3.27 -22.67
CA GLN A 207 -2.16 -2.25 -23.72
C GLN A 207 -2.65 -0.89 -23.19
N ASP A 208 -3.38 -0.87 -22.07
CA ASP A 208 -3.92 0.36 -21.48
C ASP A 208 -2.84 1.14 -20.70
N ARG A 209 -1.69 0.53 -20.38
CA ARG A 209 -0.57 1.20 -19.69
C ARG A 209 0.01 2.35 -20.51
N ASN A 210 0.16 2.16 -21.81
CA ASN A 210 0.65 3.22 -22.70
C ASN A 210 -0.34 4.40 -22.74
N THR A 211 -1.63 4.12 -22.74
CA THR A 211 -2.68 5.13 -22.67
C THR A 211 -2.62 5.92 -21.37
N LEU A 212 -2.31 5.28 -20.23
CA LEU A 212 -2.13 5.96 -18.95
C LEU A 212 -0.99 6.98 -18.98
N LEU A 213 0.11 6.68 -19.67
CA LEU A 213 1.30 7.53 -19.69
C LEU A 213 1.23 8.65 -20.73
N LYS A 214 0.68 8.38 -21.92
CA LYS A 214 0.90 9.19 -23.11
C LYS A 214 -0.37 9.47 -23.92
N SER A 215 -1.56 9.30 -23.36
CA SER A 215 -2.77 9.51 -24.16
C SER A 215 -3.05 10.98 -24.40
N ASP A 216 -2.79 11.41 -25.62
CA ASP A 216 -3.38 12.62 -26.20
C ASP A 216 -4.80 12.34 -26.77
N ASN A 217 -5.22 11.07 -26.77
CA ASN A 217 -6.50 10.65 -27.28
C ASN A 217 -7.53 10.53 -26.14
N GLN A 218 -8.40 11.52 -26.06
CA GLN A 218 -9.43 11.59 -25.02
C GLN A 218 -10.40 10.41 -25.05
N GLU A 219 -10.72 9.87 -26.22
CA GLU A 219 -11.66 8.75 -26.35
C GLU A 219 -11.06 7.45 -25.78
N GLU A 220 -9.77 7.18 -26.04
CA GLU A 220 -9.07 6.03 -25.44
C GLU A 220 -8.98 6.15 -23.94
N MET A 221 -8.68 7.35 -23.43
CA MET A 221 -8.61 7.63 -22.00
C MET A 221 -9.98 7.42 -21.35
N GLU A 222 -11.06 7.93 -21.95
CA GLU A 222 -12.42 7.74 -21.42
C GLU A 222 -12.84 6.27 -21.45
N GLY A 223 -12.48 5.54 -22.50
CA GLY A 223 -12.73 4.10 -22.62
C GLY A 223 -12.01 3.30 -21.53
N LEU A 224 -10.74 3.63 -21.26
CA LEU A 224 -9.96 3.04 -20.16
C LEU A 224 -10.62 3.33 -18.81
N VAL A 225 -10.88 4.61 -18.54
CA VAL A 225 -11.50 5.03 -17.27
C VAL A 225 -12.83 4.32 -17.04
N ARG A 226 -13.66 4.20 -18.05
CA ARG A 226 -14.96 3.51 -17.93
C ARG A 226 -14.80 2.06 -17.48
N ARG A 227 -13.85 1.32 -18.11
CA ARG A 227 -13.56 -0.08 -17.72
C ARG A 227 -13.00 -0.18 -16.30
N TYR A 228 -12.09 0.71 -15.96
CA TYR A 228 -11.49 0.79 -14.64
C TYR A 228 -12.53 1.09 -13.56
N MET A 229 -13.33 2.13 -13.77
CA MET A 229 -14.35 2.57 -12.83
C MET A 229 -15.51 1.57 -12.65
N THR A 230 -15.75 0.71 -13.64
CA THR A 230 -16.70 -0.40 -13.48
C THR A 230 -16.23 -1.37 -12.39
N GLN A 231 -14.94 -1.70 -12.35
CA GLN A 231 -14.36 -2.57 -11.31
C GLN A 231 -14.35 -1.87 -9.94
N VAL A 232 -13.95 -0.59 -9.90
CA VAL A 232 -13.99 0.22 -8.66
C VAL A 232 -15.40 0.28 -8.10
N LYS A 233 -16.40 0.52 -8.95
CA LYS A 233 -17.81 0.53 -8.56
C LYS A 233 -18.24 -0.82 -7.98
N GLN A 234 -17.84 -1.92 -8.60
CA GLN A 234 -18.16 -3.27 -8.12
C GLN A 234 -17.56 -3.50 -6.72
N ALA A 235 -16.27 -3.17 -6.52
CA ALA A 235 -15.61 -3.31 -5.22
C ALA A 235 -16.33 -2.50 -4.11
N ILE A 236 -16.76 -1.28 -4.43
CA ILE A 236 -17.54 -0.45 -3.51
C ILE A 236 -18.90 -1.09 -3.20
N GLN A 237 -19.62 -1.54 -4.23
CA GLN A 237 -20.95 -2.14 -4.07
C GLN A 237 -20.91 -3.43 -3.27
N ASP A 238 -19.91 -4.28 -3.49
CA ASP A 238 -19.72 -5.53 -2.74
C ASP A 238 -19.53 -5.23 -1.25
N PHE A 239 -18.72 -4.23 -0.93
CA PHE A 239 -18.55 -3.76 0.44
C PHE A 239 -19.85 -3.18 1.02
N GLU A 240 -20.49 -2.25 0.32
CA GLU A 240 -21.72 -1.59 0.79
C GLU A 240 -22.86 -2.57 1.03
N THR A 241 -22.95 -3.59 0.17
CA THR A 241 -23.95 -4.66 0.30
C THR A 241 -23.68 -5.56 1.51
N LYS A 242 -22.39 -5.90 1.74
CA LYS A 242 -22.01 -6.82 2.82
C LYS A 242 -22.10 -6.16 4.20
N TYR A 243 -21.70 -4.91 4.30
CA TYR A 243 -21.53 -4.22 5.60
C TYR A 243 -22.59 -3.15 5.88
N GLU A 244 -23.49 -2.89 4.93
CA GLU A 244 -24.55 -1.86 5.02
C GLU A 244 -24.01 -0.46 5.33
N LYS A 245 -22.75 -0.19 4.89
CA LYS A 245 -22.07 1.09 5.06
C LYS A 245 -21.75 1.71 3.71
N ARG A 246 -21.93 3.02 3.57
CA ARG A 246 -21.70 3.74 2.32
C ARG A 246 -20.31 4.38 2.27
N ILE A 247 -19.64 4.21 1.14
CA ILE A 247 -18.38 4.87 0.83
C ILE A 247 -18.68 6.17 0.09
N ARG A 248 -18.42 7.29 0.76
CA ARG A 248 -18.65 8.63 0.21
C ARG A 248 -17.42 9.24 -0.43
N ASN A 249 -16.23 8.86 0.02
CA ASN A 249 -14.98 9.43 -0.43
C ASN A 249 -13.92 8.33 -0.57
N LEU A 250 -13.14 8.42 -1.66
CA LEU A 250 -11.92 7.66 -1.87
C LEU A 250 -10.71 8.60 -1.82
N LYS A 251 -9.74 8.26 -0.98
CA LYS A 251 -8.42 8.87 -1.01
C LYS A 251 -7.66 8.24 -2.18
N VAL A 252 -7.28 9.02 -3.18
CA VAL A 252 -6.58 8.51 -4.36
C VAL A 252 -5.08 8.63 -4.16
N VAL A 253 -4.36 7.54 -4.38
CA VAL A 253 -2.91 7.47 -4.42
C VAL A 253 -2.49 7.11 -5.84
N SER A 254 -1.55 7.85 -6.41
CA SER A 254 -1.13 7.63 -7.78
C SER A 254 0.29 8.11 -8.04
N ASN A 255 1.02 7.37 -8.85
CA ASN A 255 2.32 7.77 -9.37
C ASN A 255 2.24 8.37 -10.80
N LEU A 256 1.04 8.55 -11.33
CA LEU A 256 0.85 9.12 -12.66
C LEU A 256 1.01 10.64 -12.64
N PRO A 257 1.76 11.22 -13.60
CA PRO A 257 1.99 12.66 -13.65
C PRO A 257 0.73 13.46 -13.99
N ASN A 258 -0.24 12.84 -14.68
CA ASN A 258 -1.48 13.47 -15.17
C ASN A 258 -2.72 12.99 -14.40
N VAL A 259 -2.57 12.53 -13.15
CA VAL A 259 -3.67 11.97 -12.35
C VAL A 259 -4.88 12.90 -12.23
N ASP A 260 -4.68 14.20 -12.18
CA ASP A 260 -5.76 15.19 -12.07
C ASP A 260 -6.76 15.09 -13.23
N SER A 261 -6.29 14.77 -14.43
CA SER A 261 -7.15 14.55 -15.61
C SER A 261 -8.09 13.37 -15.39
N TYR A 262 -7.62 12.34 -14.70
CA TYR A 262 -8.40 11.13 -14.40
C TYR A 262 -9.43 11.38 -13.29
N LEU A 263 -9.12 12.19 -12.28
CA LEU A 263 -10.04 12.47 -11.17
C LEU A 263 -11.36 13.07 -11.66
N GLY A 264 -11.31 13.97 -12.64
CA GLY A 264 -12.51 14.53 -13.28
C GLY A 264 -13.39 13.45 -13.92
N SER A 265 -12.77 12.52 -14.62
CA SER A 265 -13.45 11.40 -15.26
C SER A 265 -13.99 10.37 -14.25
N PHE A 266 -13.28 10.13 -13.13
CA PHE A 266 -13.76 9.27 -12.04
C PHE A 266 -15.04 9.81 -11.44
N ARG A 267 -15.09 11.12 -11.12
CA ARG A 267 -16.29 11.79 -10.57
C ARG A 267 -17.49 11.71 -11.51
N LYS A 268 -17.27 11.75 -12.83
CA LYS A 268 -18.34 11.58 -13.81
C LYS A 268 -18.92 10.15 -13.81
N ASN A 269 -18.09 9.14 -13.57
CA ASN A 269 -18.50 7.74 -13.55
C ASN A 269 -19.14 7.30 -12.24
N LEU A 270 -18.79 7.96 -11.11
CA LEU A 270 -19.32 7.70 -9.77
C LEU A 270 -19.68 9.03 -9.10
N ALA A 271 -20.79 9.63 -9.54
CA ALA A 271 -21.20 10.98 -9.15
C ALA A 271 -21.45 11.17 -7.62
N ASN A 272 -21.77 10.10 -6.91
CA ASN A 272 -22.04 10.13 -5.47
C ASN A 272 -20.79 9.84 -4.61
N THR A 273 -19.63 9.67 -5.23
CA THR A 273 -18.39 9.35 -4.54
C THR A 273 -17.34 10.42 -4.83
N GLY A 274 -16.77 11.00 -3.79
CA GLY A 274 -15.66 11.94 -3.91
C GLY A 274 -14.34 11.21 -4.19
N PHE A 275 -13.50 11.81 -5.04
CA PHE A 275 -12.14 11.34 -5.32
C PHE A 275 -11.18 12.48 -5.04
N ASN A 276 -10.33 12.31 -4.03
CA ASN A 276 -9.39 13.34 -3.62
C ASN A 276 -7.99 12.74 -3.52
N LEU A 277 -6.99 13.42 -4.08
CA LEU A 277 -5.61 13.02 -3.90
C LEU A 277 -5.27 13.02 -2.41
N PHE A 278 -4.66 11.93 -1.96
CA PHE A 278 -4.18 11.83 -0.61
C PHE A 278 -2.81 12.51 -0.50
N ASP A 279 -2.65 13.39 0.47
CA ASP A 279 -1.38 14.04 0.77
C ASP A 279 -0.82 13.47 2.08
N PRO A 280 0.19 12.58 2.02
CA PRO A 280 0.73 11.89 3.19
C PRO A 280 1.62 12.78 4.07
N ILE A 281 1.89 14.01 3.65
CA ILE A 281 2.72 14.97 4.39
C ILE A 281 1.98 16.28 4.70
N SER A 282 0.64 16.30 4.57
CA SER A 282 -0.15 17.51 4.82
C SER A 282 0.01 18.07 6.23
N GLU A 283 0.27 17.20 7.22
CA GLU A 283 0.45 17.54 8.63
C GLU A 283 1.90 17.30 9.13
N VAL A 284 2.81 16.99 8.20
CA VAL A 284 4.22 16.78 8.50
C VAL A 284 4.98 18.09 8.27
N LYS A 285 5.83 18.49 9.19
CA LYS A 285 6.72 19.64 8.97
C LYS A 285 7.75 19.31 7.89
N VAL A 286 7.77 20.13 6.85
CA VAL A 286 8.71 19.99 5.74
C VAL A 286 9.67 21.18 5.78
N PRO A 287 10.99 20.98 5.98
CA PRO A 287 11.97 22.04 5.94
C PRO A 287 11.98 22.76 4.58
N ALA A 288 12.25 24.07 4.59
CA ALA A 288 12.22 24.90 3.37
C ALA A 288 13.09 24.34 2.23
N GLN A 289 14.20 23.71 2.56
CA GLN A 289 15.13 23.11 1.59
C GLN A 289 14.53 21.92 0.82
N LEU A 290 13.60 21.17 1.45
CA LEU A 290 12.91 20.06 0.81
C LEU A 290 11.58 20.51 0.18
N SER A 291 11.00 21.59 0.67
CA SER A 291 9.67 22.04 0.25
C SER A 291 9.64 22.43 -1.23
N GLU A 292 10.73 22.95 -1.79
CA GLU A 292 10.80 23.30 -3.22
C GLU A 292 10.71 22.07 -4.14
N GLY A 293 11.42 21.00 -3.81
CA GLY A 293 11.37 19.73 -4.56
C GLY A 293 10.05 18.98 -4.38
N LEU A 294 9.32 19.27 -3.29
CA LEU A 294 8.02 18.64 -2.95
C LEU A 294 6.80 19.49 -3.31
N LYS A 295 6.99 20.64 -3.94
CA LYS A 295 5.90 21.47 -4.51
C LYS A 295 5.19 20.83 -5.71
N LEU A 296 5.44 19.55 -5.95
CA LEU A 296 4.78 18.78 -7.00
C LEU A 296 3.26 18.75 -6.76
N ALA A 297 2.51 18.92 -7.83
CA ALA A 297 1.04 18.94 -7.78
C ALA A 297 0.46 17.66 -7.16
N ASN A 298 1.13 16.53 -7.36
CA ASN A 298 0.72 15.24 -6.82
C ASN A 298 1.75 14.70 -5.82
N ARG A 299 1.47 14.79 -4.52
CA ARG A 299 2.30 14.20 -3.46
C ARG A 299 1.82 12.82 -3.01
N SER A 300 0.69 12.35 -3.53
CA SER A 300 0.12 11.07 -3.13
C SER A 300 1.05 9.87 -3.41
N TYR A 301 1.93 9.97 -4.41
CA TYR A 301 2.94 8.94 -4.71
C TYR A 301 3.96 8.71 -3.58
N LEU A 302 4.01 9.59 -2.58
CA LEU A 302 4.86 9.45 -1.40
C LEU A 302 4.24 8.56 -0.33
N SER A 303 2.97 8.22 -0.43
CA SER A 303 2.19 7.60 0.64
C SER A 303 2.84 6.36 1.23
N THR A 304 3.35 5.46 0.39
CA THR A 304 4.01 4.23 0.85
C THR A 304 5.30 4.52 1.61
N VAL A 305 6.19 5.36 1.05
CA VAL A 305 7.49 5.64 1.69
C VAL A 305 7.35 6.46 2.98
N ILE A 306 6.35 7.32 3.04
CA ILE A 306 6.03 8.08 4.26
C ILE A 306 5.38 7.17 5.30
N GLY A 307 4.47 6.27 4.89
CA GLY A 307 3.84 5.30 5.79
C GLY A 307 4.82 4.31 6.41
N LEU A 308 5.88 3.95 5.69
CA LEU A 308 6.99 3.14 6.22
C LEU A 308 7.86 3.89 7.22
N ALA A 309 7.92 5.22 7.12
CA ALA A 309 8.80 6.05 7.94
C ALA A 309 8.14 6.52 9.26
N PHE A 310 6.81 6.34 9.41
CA PHE A 310 6.10 6.48 10.68
C PHE A 310 6.29 5.28 11.58
#